data_ccd761f8a91be5b3b354210cb360aa33
#
_entry.id   ccd761f8a91be5b3b354210cb360aa33
#
_cell.length_a   1.000
_cell.length_b   1.000
_cell.length_c   1.000
_cell.angle_alpha   90.00
_cell.angle_beta   90.00
_cell.angle_gamma   90.00
#
_symmetry.space_group_name_H-M   'P 1'
#
loop_
_entity.id
_entity.type
_entity.pdbx_description
1 polymer ?
#
loop_
_entity_poly.entity_id
_entity_poly.type
_entity_poly.pdbx_seq_one_letter_code
_entity_poly.pdbx_strand_id
1 'polypeptide(L)'
;YICSPTTGLNHIDISNDEIKVISLKGDYAFLNSIRATPEHIFGLSIALLRNYHSAFLSKENRNWNRDEYRGEELQGSNVGIIGLGRIGKILVQYYNAFGSTVYYYDIDKEKEDDGAIRVDSMDNLINASDIVILSINYTPENDGIITKRELSLLDGKYFINTSRGEVLDECALLEYIQTGNYKGIALDVLSNEADGPALLDDLLAIEHKKNVIITPHIGGATFQSMRRTEERIVEKLKETLARKEA
;
A
#
# COMPACT_ATOMS: atom_id res chain seq x y z
N TYR A 1 14.97 7.01 -25.55
CA TYR A 1 13.85 6.54 -24.73
C TYR A 1 14.32 5.97 -23.40
N ILE A 2 13.58 6.29 -22.34
CA ILE A 2 13.67 5.57 -21.05
C ILE A 2 12.42 4.69 -20.96
N CYS A 3 12.62 3.39 -20.73
CA CYS A 3 11.52 2.42 -20.60
C CYS A 3 11.38 2.01 -19.14
N SER A 4 10.26 2.36 -18.50
CA SER A 4 10.00 2.02 -17.11
C SER A 4 8.82 1.02 -17.02
N PRO A 5 9.03 -0.19 -16.48
CA PRO A 5 7.97 -1.18 -16.30
C PRO A 5 7.06 -0.84 -15.10
N THR A 6 6.97 0.44 -14.72
CA THR A 6 6.21 0.93 -13.58
C THR A 6 5.11 1.90 -13.99
N THR A 7 4.21 2.21 -13.09
CA THR A 7 3.18 3.26 -13.24
C THR A 7 3.60 4.57 -12.58
N GLY A 8 4.35 4.52 -11.48
CA GLY A 8 4.95 5.66 -10.82
C GLY A 8 6.25 6.06 -11.51
N LEU A 9 6.51 7.36 -11.67
CA LEU A 9 7.67 7.90 -12.38
C LEU A 9 8.51 8.84 -11.51
N ASN A 10 8.23 8.93 -10.23
CA ASN A 10 8.91 9.80 -9.28
C ASN A 10 10.42 9.50 -9.08
N HIS A 11 10.86 8.29 -9.49
CA HIS A 11 12.26 7.87 -9.49
C HIS A 11 13.00 8.22 -10.80
N ILE A 12 12.33 8.86 -11.76
CA ILE A 12 12.92 9.23 -13.06
C ILE A 12 12.98 10.75 -13.12
N ASP A 13 14.21 11.28 -13.02
CA ASP A 13 14.48 12.68 -13.26
C ASP A 13 14.97 12.87 -14.70
N ILE A 14 14.29 13.71 -15.48
CA ILE A 14 14.64 14.00 -16.87
C ILE A 14 14.77 15.50 -17.03
N SER A 15 16.01 15.94 -17.11
CA SER A 15 16.34 17.33 -17.43
C SER A 15 16.41 17.64 -18.94
N ASN A 16 16.24 16.63 -19.81
CA ASN A 16 16.36 16.77 -21.27
C ASN A 16 15.04 16.39 -21.96
N ASP A 17 14.38 17.37 -22.57
CA ASP A 17 13.09 17.21 -23.28
C ASP A 17 13.17 16.29 -24.52
N GLU A 18 14.37 15.98 -25.02
CA GLU A 18 14.54 15.04 -26.13
C GLU A 18 14.33 13.58 -25.68
N ILE A 19 14.44 13.29 -24.38
CA ILE A 19 14.27 11.96 -23.83
C ILE A 19 12.78 11.70 -23.58
N LYS A 20 12.24 10.69 -24.24
CA LYS A 20 10.84 10.26 -24.05
C LYS A 20 10.76 9.08 -23.09
N VAL A 21 9.88 9.18 -22.09
CA VAL A 21 9.59 8.06 -21.17
C VAL A 21 8.45 7.23 -21.72
N ILE A 22 8.68 5.93 -21.82
CA ILE A 22 7.65 4.91 -22.08
C ILE A 22 7.42 4.19 -20.76
N SER A 23 6.18 4.19 -20.28
CA SER A 23 5.81 3.57 -19.00
C SER A 23 4.50 2.80 -19.13
N LEU A 24 4.11 2.12 -18.07
CA LEU A 24 2.82 1.42 -17.98
C LEU A 24 1.68 2.34 -17.54
N LYS A 25 1.96 3.62 -17.23
CA LYS A 25 0.93 4.59 -16.87
C LYS A 25 -0.13 4.67 -17.98
N GLY A 26 -1.41 4.49 -17.63
CA GLY A 26 -2.52 4.51 -18.57
C GLY A 26 -2.81 3.18 -19.29
N ASP A 27 -1.98 2.15 -19.16
CA ASP A 27 -2.24 0.82 -19.73
C ASP A 27 -3.16 -0.01 -18.81
N TYR A 28 -4.37 0.50 -18.58
CA TYR A 28 -5.30 -0.06 -17.60
C TYR A 28 -5.73 -1.50 -17.93
N ALA A 29 -5.90 -1.82 -19.22
CA ALA A 29 -6.29 -3.17 -19.65
C ALA A 29 -5.25 -4.21 -19.22
N PHE A 30 -3.97 -3.93 -19.45
CA PHE A 30 -2.86 -4.78 -19.02
C PHE A 30 -2.73 -4.78 -17.48
N LEU A 31 -2.71 -3.60 -16.87
CA LEU A 31 -2.48 -3.45 -15.43
C LEU A 31 -3.57 -4.13 -14.58
N ASN A 32 -4.82 -4.20 -15.05
CA ASN A 32 -5.90 -4.93 -14.37
C ASN A 32 -5.61 -6.43 -14.23
N SER A 33 -4.70 -6.98 -15.01
CA SER A 33 -4.29 -8.38 -14.91
C SER A 33 -3.14 -8.62 -13.91
N ILE A 34 -2.52 -7.55 -13.37
CA ILE A 34 -1.41 -7.63 -12.40
C ILE A 34 -1.99 -7.59 -10.99
N ARG A 35 -1.73 -8.65 -10.21
CA ARG A 35 -2.32 -8.89 -8.88
C ARG A 35 -1.32 -8.77 -7.72
N ALA A 36 -0.02 -8.62 -7.99
CA ALA A 36 1.02 -8.67 -6.96
C ALA A 36 0.75 -7.72 -5.79
N THR A 37 0.55 -6.42 -6.04
CA THR A 37 0.32 -5.44 -4.97
C THR A 37 -0.97 -5.69 -4.17
N PRO A 38 -2.15 -5.93 -4.78
CA PRO A 38 -3.33 -6.28 -3.99
C PRO A 38 -3.15 -7.57 -3.15
N GLU A 39 -2.47 -8.58 -3.67
CA GLU A 39 -2.17 -9.81 -2.92
C GLU A 39 -1.24 -9.52 -1.74
N HIS A 40 -0.24 -8.67 -1.92
CA HIS A 40 0.66 -8.25 -0.85
C HIS A 40 -0.08 -7.51 0.26
N ILE A 41 -0.93 -6.53 -0.09
CA ILE A 41 -1.77 -5.80 0.87
C ILE A 41 -2.65 -6.75 1.67
N PHE A 42 -3.30 -7.68 0.98
CA PHE A 42 -4.15 -8.67 1.62
C PHE A 42 -3.35 -9.58 2.57
N GLY A 43 -2.16 -10.02 2.14
CA GLY A 43 -1.23 -10.79 2.96
C GLY A 43 -0.79 -10.05 4.21
N LEU A 44 -0.44 -8.75 4.10
CA LEU A 44 -0.10 -7.88 5.23
C LEU A 44 -1.27 -7.74 6.21
N SER A 45 -2.51 -7.63 5.72
CA SER A 45 -3.70 -7.57 6.57
C SER A 45 -3.83 -8.82 7.44
N ILE A 46 -3.71 -10.00 6.84
CA ILE A 46 -3.74 -11.27 7.58
C ILE A 46 -2.57 -11.36 8.55
N ALA A 47 -1.37 -10.95 8.14
CA ALA A 47 -0.19 -10.99 9.00
C ALA A 47 -0.35 -10.12 10.26
N LEU A 48 -0.91 -8.90 10.11
CA LEU A 48 -1.22 -8.02 11.24
C LEU A 48 -2.31 -8.60 12.14
N LEU A 49 -3.45 -8.99 11.57
CA LEU A 49 -4.58 -9.56 12.31
C LEU A 49 -4.19 -10.79 13.14
N ARG A 50 -3.26 -11.59 12.64
CA ARG A 50 -2.82 -12.85 13.28
C ARG A 50 -1.52 -12.71 14.07
N ASN A 51 -1.00 -11.48 14.26
CA ASN A 51 0.26 -11.22 14.97
C ASN A 51 1.43 -12.08 14.46
N TYR A 52 1.52 -12.31 13.12
CA TYR A 52 2.50 -13.24 12.57
C TYR A 52 3.94 -12.85 12.86
N HIS A 53 4.25 -11.54 12.82
CA HIS A 53 5.60 -11.08 13.13
C HIS A 53 6.05 -11.58 14.51
N SER A 54 5.31 -11.24 15.57
CA SER A 54 5.61 -11.68 16.94
C SER A 54 5.56 -13.21 17.10
N ALA A 55 4.59 -13.86 16.45
CA ALA A 55 4.46 -15.32 16.52
C ALA A 55 5.65 -16.05 15.85
N PHE A 56 6.22 -15.51 14.78
CA PHE A 56 7.41 -16.08 14.14
C PHE A 56 8.65 -15.91 15.01
N LEU A 57 8.81 -14.77 15.69
CA LEU A 57 9.90 -14.52 16.62
C LEU A 57 9.80 -15.35 17.91
N SER A 58 8.61 -15.84 18.28
CA SER A 58 8.41 -16.67 19.46
C SER A 58 9.29 -17.93 19.49
N LYS A 59 9.64 -18.46 18.31
CA LYS A 59 10.50 -19.65 18.17
C LYS A 59 11.90 -19.38 18.68
N GLU A 60 12.44 -18.18 18.48
CA GLU A 60 13.77 -17.77 18.93
C GLU A 60 13.84 -17.77 20.46
N ASN A 61 12.76 -17.39 21.11
CA ASN A 61 12.61 -17.37 22.56
C ASN A 61 12.09 -18.70 23.13
N ARG A 62 11.91 -19.75 22.30
CA ARG A 62 11.32 -21.05 22.67
C ARG A 62 9.96 -20.92 23.38
N ASN A 63 9.21 -19.86 23.08
CA ASN A 63 7.87 -19.64 23.61
C ASN A 63 6.83 -20.35 22.73
N TRP A 64 6.07 -21.29 23.31
CA TRP A 64 5.01 -22.05 22.64
C TRP A 64 3.65 -21.78 23.28
N ASN A 65 3.42 -20.54 23.75
CA ASN A 65 2.17 -20.13 24.37
C ASN A 65 1.24 -19.44 23.36
N ARG A 66 0.28 -20.20 22.79
CA ARG A 66 -0.67 -19.68 21.80
C ARG A 66 -1.49 -18.49 22.30
N ASP A 67 -1.72 -18.39 23.61
CA ASP A 67 -2.61 -17.37 24.18
C ASP A 67 -1.99 -15.98 24.15
N GLU A 68 -0.67 -15.86 24.05
CA GLU A 68 0.06 -14.61 23.86
C GLU A 68 -0.04 -14.06 22.42
N TYR A 69 -0.37 -14.94 21.45
CA TYR A 69 -0.40 -14.61 20.03
C TYR A 69 -1.82 -14.65 19.45
N ARG A 70 -2.85 -14.53 20.29
CA ARG A 70 -4.23 -14.45 19.83
C ARG A 70 -4.38 -13.24 18.93
N GLY A 71 -4.96 -13.46 17.75
CA GLY A 71 -5.29 -12.42 16.78
C GLY A 71 -6.79 -12.31 16.56
N GLU A 72 -7.15 -11.59 15.53
CA GLU A 72 -8.53 -11.35 15.10
C GLU A 72 -8.83 -12.05 13.77
N GLU A 73 -10.09 -12.28 13.48
CA GLU A 73 -10.56 -12.80 12.20
C GLU A 73 -10.83 -11.65 11.24
N LEU A 74 -10.58 -11.87 9.96
CA LEU A 74 -10.92 -10.89 8.92
C LEU A 74 -12.43 -10.86 8.64
N GLN A 75 -13.10 -12.01 8.75
CA GLN A 75 -14.54 -12.10 8.56
C GLN A 75 -15.29 -11.20 9.54
N GLY A 76 -16.21 -10.39 9.03
CA GLY A 76 -16.99 -9.44 9.81
C GLY A 76 -16.28 -8.14 10.17
N SER A 77 -15.01 -7.97 9.77
CA SER A 77 -14.31 -6.68 9.95
C SER A 77 -14.78 -5.62 8.94
N ASN A 78 -14.62 -4.36 9.31
CA ASN A 78 -14.83 -3.21 8.44
C ASN A 78 -13.49 -2.78 7.84
N VAL A 79 -13.36 -2.79 6.52
CA VAL A 79 -12.15 -2.42 5.80
C VAL A 79 -12.35 -1.10 5.07
N GLY A 80 -11.54 -0.10 5.41
CA GLY A 80 -11.55 1.21 4.77
C GLY A 80 -10.44 1.33 3.74
N ILE A 81 -10.79 1.68 2.51
CA ILE A 81 -9.85 1.89 1.41
C ILE A 81 -9.84 3.37 1.05
N ILE A 82 -8.72 4.04 1.30
CA ILE A 82 -8.48 5.42 0.85
C ILE A 82 -7.92 5.34 -0.58
N GLY A 83 -8.73 5.72 -1.56
CA GLY A 83 -8.43 5.64 -2.99
C GLY A 83 -9.05 4.41 -3.68
N LEU A 84 -10.13 4.63 -4.44
CA LEU A 84 -10.80 3.59 -5.25
C LEU A 84 -10.23 3.56 -6.68
N GLY A 85 -8.91 3.40 -6.77
CA GLY A 85 -8.23 3.16 -8.04
C GLY A 85 -8.29 1.68 -8.45
N ARG A 86 -7.43 1.30 -9.39
CA ARG A 86 -7.30 -0.09 -9.85
C ARG A 86 -7.07 -1.09 -8.69
N ILE A 87 -6.11 -0.78 -7.83
CA ILE A 87 -5.76 -1.64 -6.68
C ILE A 87 -6.94 -1.67 -5.70
N GLY A 88 -7.52 -0.52 -5.36
CA GLY A 88 -8.66 -0.43 -4.46
C GLY A 88 -9.83 -1.32 -4.90
N LYS A 89 -10.21 -1.28 -6.20
CA LYS A 89 -11.27 -2.14 -6.76
C LYS A 89 -10.97 -3.65 -6.66
N ILE A 90 -9.72 -4.04 -6.81
CA ILE A 90 -9.32 -5.45 -6.62
C ILE A 90 -9.42 -5.84 -5.14
N LEU A 91 -9.02 -4.95 -4.24
CA LEU A 91 -9.12 -5.18 -2.79
C LEU A 91 -10.58 -5.30 -2.34
N VAL A 92 -11.50 -4.51 -2.89
CA VAL A 92 -12.95 -4.68 -2.64
C VAL A 92 -13.38 -6.13 -2.88
N GLN A 93 -12.97 -6.71 -4.02
CA GLN A 93 -13.30 -8.11 -4.34
C GLN A 93 -12.71 -9.09 -3.32
N TYR A 94 -11.45 -8.88 -2.91
CA TYR A 94 -10.77 -9.78 -1.98
C TYR A 94 -11.42 -9.75 -0.59
N TYR A 95 -11.62 -8.56 -0.04
CA TYR A 95 -12.21 -8.43 1.30
C TYR A 95 -13.66 -8.90 1.37
N ASN A 96 -14.46 -8.62 0.34
CA ASN A 96 -15.83 -9.14 0.25
C ASN A 96 -15.85 -10.67 0.19
N ALA A 97 -14.93 -11.29 -0.56
CA ALA A 97 -14.83 -12.74 -0.63
C ALA A 97 -14.51 -13.40 0.73
N PHE A 98 -13.89 -12.65 1.64
CA PHE A 98 -13.61 -13.08 3.02
C PHE A 98 -14.64 -12.61 4.05
N GLY A 99 -15.76 -12.02 3.59
CA GLY A 99 -16.87 -11.64 4.45
C GLY A 99 -16.67 -10.36 5.25
N SER A 100 -15.77 -9.47 4.82
CA SER A 100 -15.62 -8.12 5.38
C SER A 100 -16.62 -7.15 4.75
N THR A 101 -16.96 -6.08 5.46
CA THR A 101 -17.66 -4.92 4.88
C THR A 101 -16.63 -3.92 4.40
N VAL A 102 -16.70 -3.48 3.15
CA VAL A 102 -15.72 -2.55 2.59
C VAL A 102 -16.29 -1.15 2.47
N TYR A 103 -15.59 -0.19 3.04
CA TYR A 103 -15.82 1.25 2.87
C TYR A 103 -14.73 1.85 2.00
N TYR A 104 -15.06 2.89 1.24
CA TYR A 104 -14.05 3.63 0.49
C TYR A 104 -14.29 5.13 0.52
N TYR A 105 -13.19 5.87 0.42
CA TYR A 105 -13.17 7.30 0.16
C TYR A 105 -12.28 7.56 -1.06
N ASP A 106 -12.77 8.35 -2.00
CA ASP A 106 -11.99 8.87 -3.14
C ASP A 106 -12.40 10.31 -3.42
N ILE A 107 -11.42 11.16 -3.74
CA ILE A 107 -11.65 12.56 -4.10
C ILE A 107 -12.46 12.69 -5.39
N ASP A 108 -12.30 11.74 -6.30
CA ASP A 108 -13.08 11.63 -7.52
C ASP A 108 -14.47 11.04 -7.21
N LYS A 109 -15.49 11.88 -7.31
CA LYS A 109 -16.86 11.51 -6.96
C LYS A 109 -17.52 10.55 -7.96
N GLU A 110 -16.95 10.44 -9.16
CA GLU A 110 -17.46 9.55 -10.21
C GLU A 110 -16.98 8.10 -10.06
N LYS A 111 -16.05 7.85 -9.16
CA LYS A 111 -15.59 6.49 -8.88
C LYS A 111 -16.59 5.76 -8.00
N GLU A 112 -17.03 4.62 -8.50
CA GLU A 112 -17.99 3.74 -7.83
C GLU A 112 -17.55 2.28 -7.90
N ASP A 113 -18.00 1.51 -6.93
CA ASP A 113 -17.90 0.05 -6.89
C ASP A 113 -19.08 -0.50 -6.10
N ASP A 114 -19.90 -1.36 -6.72
CA ASP A 114 -21.10 -1.94 -6.12
C ASP A 114 -20.81 -2.84 -4.90
N GLY A 115 -19.58 -3.28 -4.78
CA GLY A 115 -19.11 -4.11 -3.65
C GLY A 115 -18.65 -3.31 -2.43
N ALA A 116 -18.65 -1.97 -2.49
CA ALA A 116 -18.12 -1.13 -1.41
C ALA A 116 -19.02 0.08 -1.11
N ILE A 117 -19.02 0.50 0.13
CA ILE A 117 -19.83 1.63 0.63
C ILE A 117 -18.99 2.91 0.56
N ARG A 118 -19.46 3.89 -0.24
CA ARG A 118 -18.82 5.20 -0.28
C ARG A 118 -19.08 5.98 1.00
N VAL A 119 -18.05 6.67 1.50
CA VAL A 119 -18.17 7.64 2.59
C VAL A 119 -17.71 9.03 2.13
N ASP A 120 -18.20 10.07 2.81
CA ASP A 120 -18.04 11.46 2.36
C ASP A 120 -16.68 12.08 2.69
N SER A 121 -15.94 11.50 3.65
CA SER A 121 -14.63 12.01 4.06
C SER A 121 -13.69 10.90 4.52
N MET A 122 -12.39 11.20 4.52
CA MET A 122 -11.35 10.32 5.06
C MET A 122 -11.59 10.02 6.55
N ASP A 123 -12.01 11.02 7.33
CA ASP A 123 -12.34 10.85 8.74
C ASP A 123 -13.47 9.84 8.95
N ASN A 124 -14.55 9.97 8.15
CA ASN A 124 -15.66 9.04 8.21
C ASN A 124 -15.22 7.62 7.86
N LEU A 125 -14.32 7.48 6.88
CA LEU A 125 -13.75 6.20 6.53
C LEU A 125 -12.93 5.61 7.68
N ILE A 126 -11.98 6.38 8.23
CA ILE A 126 -11.13 5.90 9.32
C ILE A 126 -12.00 5.48 10.51
N ASN A 127 -12.98 6.32 10.89
CA ASN A 127 -13.85 6.03 12.02
C ASN A 127 -14.72 4.77 11.82
N ALA A 128 -15.19 4.51 10.60
CA ALA A 128 -16.02 3.34 10.28
C ALA A 128 -15.23 2.03 10.16
N SER A 129 -13.90 2.07 10.13
CA SER A 129 -13.06 0.94 9.76
C SER A 129 -12.30 0.35 10.93
N ASP A 130 -12.06 -0.95 10.89
CA ASP A 130 -11.13 -1.68 11.75
C ASP A 130 -9.73 -1.74 11.10
N ILE A 131 -9.69 -1.82 9.77
CA ILE A 131 -8.48 -1.87 8.95
C ILE A 131 -8.52 -0.71 7.96
N VAL A 132 -7.51 0.13 7.94
CA VAL A 132 -7.39 1.28 7.02
C VAL A 132 -6.23 1.06 6.05
N ILE A 133 -6.51 1.18 4.77
CA ILE A 133 -5.55 0.91 3.69
C ILE A 133 -5.39 2.15 2.81
N LEU A 134 -4.15 2.61 2.62
CA LEU A 134 -3.84 3.62 1.63
C LEU A 134 -3.64 2.97 0.26
N SER A 135 -4.41 3.42 -0.72
CA SER A 135 -4.36 2.95 -2.12
C SER A 135 -4.44 4.13 -3.10
N ILE A 136 -3.68 5.19 -2.80
CA ILE A 136 -3.62 6.43 -3.59
C ILE A 136 -2.31 6.54 -4.36
N ASN A 137 -2.34 7.27 -5.47
CA ASN A 137 -1.11 7.67 -6.14
C ASN A 137 -0.51 8.89 -5.42
N TYR A 138 0.81 8.97 -5.38
CA TYR A 138 1.48 10.19 -4.93
C TYR A 138 1.40 11.28 -6.01
N THR A 139 1.08 12.48 -5.57
CA THR A 139 1.19 13.73 -6.30
C THR A 139 1.66 14.82 -5.34
N PRO A 140 2.26 15.93 -5.81
CA PRO A 140 2.68 17.01 -4.90
C PRO A 140 1.55 17.57 -4.03
N GLU A 141 0.30 17.47 -4.49
CA GLU A 141 -0.89 17.98 -3.77
C GLU A 141 -1.29 17.09 -2.60
N ASN A 142 -0.84 15.84 -2.56
CA ASN A 142 -1.13 14.91 -1.46
C ASN A 142 0.11 14.52 -0.65
N ASP A 143 1.18 15.29 -0.78
CA ASP A 143 2.37 15.15 0.06
C ASP A 143 2.00 15.36 1.53
N GLY A 144 2.37 14.38 2.38
CA GLY A 144 2.05 14.43 3.81
C GLY A 144 0.56 14.55 4.16
N ILE A 145 -0.35 14.06 3.30
CA ILE A 145 -1.81 14.18 3.53
C ILE A 145 -2.26 13.43 4.80
N ILE A 146 -1.53 12.40 5.20
CA ILE A 146 -1.75 11.69 6.46
C ILE A 146 -0.85 12.31 7.52
N THR A 147 -1.43 13.23 8.28
CA THR A 147 -0.75 13.99 9.32
C THR A 147 -0.94 13.34 10.69
N LYS A 148 -0.37 13.96 11.73
CA LYS A 148 -0.60 13.58 13.14
C LYS A 148 -2.10 13.50 13.48
N ARG A 149 -2.93 14.33 12.84
CA ARG A 149 -4.38 14.35 13.04
C ARG A 149 -5.02 13.04 12.54
N GLU A 150 -4.76 12.64 11.30
CA GLU A 150 -5.30 11.41 10.73
C GLU A 150 -4.76 10.18 11.47
N LEU A 151 -3.48 10.19 11.83
CA LEU A 151 -2.87 9.12 12.63
C LEU A 151 -3.57 8.95 13.98
N SER A 152 -3.98 10.04 14.64
CA SER A 152 -4.70 9.95 15.91
C SER A 152 -6.08 9.28 15.80
N LEU A 153 -6.69 9.26 14.61
CA LEU A 153 -7.96 8.55 14.36
C LEU A 153 -7.76 7.03 14.20
N LEU A 154 -6.52 6.56 14.06
CA LEU A 154 -6.18 5.15 13.92
C LEU A 154 -6.09 4.38 15.25
N ASP A 155 -6.40 5.01 16.37
CA ASP A 155 -6.39 4.34 17.67
C ASP A 155 -7.33 3.12 17.67
N GLY A 156 -6.78 1.98 18.11
CA GLY A 156 -7.48 0.70 18.11
C GLY A 156 -7.68 0.06 16.74
N LYS A 157 -6.97 0.50 15.70
CA LYS A 157 -7.14 0.04 14.32
C LYS A 157 -5.86 -0.56 13.74
N TYR A 158 -6.00 -1.21 12.59
CA TYR A 158 -4.90 -1.63 11.74
C TYR A 158 -4.70 -0.63 10.61
N PHE A 159 -3.44 -0.35 10.26
CA PHE A 159 -3.10 0.59 9.20
C PHE A 159 -2.09 -0.01 8.23
N ILE A 160 -2.32 0.14 6.92
CA ILE A 160 -1.47 -0.41 5.87
C ILE A 160 -1.17 0.66 4.82
N ASN A 161 0.12 0.92 4.59
CA ASN A 161 0.57 1.76 3.48
C ASN A 161 1.49 0.97 2.53
N THR A 162 1.02 0.77 1.31
CA THR A 162 1.78 0.21 0.18
C THR A 162 1.70 1.14 -1.03
N SER A 163 1.34 2.40 -0.80
CA SER A 163 1.20 3.39 -1.87
C SER A 163 2.53 4.13 -2.12
N ARG A 164 2.83 5.12 -1.30
CA ARG A 164 4.11 5.85 -1.26
C ARG A 164 4.38 6.33 0.16
N GLY A 165 5.66 6.47 0.53
CA GLY A 165 6.07 7.00 1.83
C GLY A 165 5.68 8.45 1.99
N GLU A 166 5.88 9.24 0.95
CA GLU A 166 5.65 10.69 0.92
C GLU A 166 4.20 11.12 1.21
N VAL A 167 3.23 10.21 1.13
CA VAL A 167 1.83 10.54 1.53
C VAL A 167 1.65 10.63 3.04
N LEU A 168 2.65 10.22 3.82
CA LEU A 168 2.66 10.26 5.28
C LEU A 168 3.59 11.38 5.78
N ASP A 169 3.17 12.09 6.82
CA ASP A 169 4.13 12.77 7.69
C ASP A 169 4.89 11.70 8.50
N GLU A 170 6.08 11.33 8.03
CA GLU A 170 6.85 10.23 8.62
C GLU A 170 7.34 10.53 10.04
N CYS A 171 7.58 11.81 10.38
CA CYS A 171 7.94 12.18 11.75
C CYS A 171 6.76 11.96 12.70
N ALA A 172 5.56 12.35 12.27
CA ALA A 172 4.34 12.10 13.01
C ALA A 172 4.02 10.60 13.10
N LEU A 173 4.29 9.85 12.02
CA LEU A 173 4.12 8.39 12.00
C LEU A 173 5.06 7.71 13.02
N LEU A 174 6.33 8.09 13.08
CA LEU A 174 7.28 7.54 14.04
C LEU A 174 6.85 7.81 15.47
N GLU A 175 6.44 9.06 15.79
CA GLU A 175 5.87 9.42 17.10
C GLU A 175 4.65 8.56 17.42
N TYR A 176 3.75 8.38 16.45
CA TYR A 176 2.54 7.58 16.63
C TYR A 176 2.85 6.09 16.83
N ILE A 177 3.80 5.52 16.09
CA ILE A 177 4.25 4.14 16.29
C ILE A 177 4.83 3.94 17.70
N GLN A 178 5.54 4.93 18.23
CA GLN A 178 6.13 4.86 19.58
C GLN A 178 5.07 4.98 20.68
N THR A 179 4.11 5.87 20.55
CA THR A 179 3.23 6.32 21.63
C THR A 179 1.75 5.98 21.42
N GLY A 180 1.31 5.74 20.18
CA GLY A 180 -0.08 5.52 19.83
C GLY A 180 -0.63 4.16 20.25
N ASN A 181 -1.95 4.05 20.23
CA ASN A 181 -2.71 2.86 20.64
C ASN A 181 -3.31 2.15 19.41
N TYR A 182 -2.49 1.77 18.44
CA TYR A 182 -2.91 1.01 17.26
C TYR A 182 -2.88 -0.52 17.54
N LYS A 183 -3.61 -1.30 16.75
CA LYS A 183 -3.56 -2.77 16.78
C LYS A 183 -2.43 -3.33 15.93
N GLY A 184 -2.09 -2.66 14.82
CA GLY A 184 -0.98 -3.05 13.97
C GLY A 184 -0.76 -2.09 12.80
N ILE A 185 0.48 -1.97 12.34
CA ILE A 185 0.87 -1.10 11.23
C ILE A 185 1.75 -1.90 10.26
N ALA A 186 1.45 -1.83 8.96
CA ALA A 186 2.30 -2.38 7.90
C ALA A 186 2.70 -1.28 6.90
N LEU A 187 3.99 -1.20 6.64
CA LEU A 187 4.58 -0.24 5.71
C LEU A 187 5.41 -1.00 4.67
N ASP A 188 5.01 -0.94 3.40
CA ASP A 188 5.81 -1.47 2.29
C ASP A 188 6.67 -0.37 1.64
N VAL A 189 6.40 0.87 1.99
CA VAL A 189 7.02 2.06 1.40
C VAL A 189 7.39 3.08 2.45
N LEU A 190 8.53 3.74 2.26
CA LEU A 190 9.03 4.86 3.06
C LEU A 190 9.44 6.00 2.12
N SER A 191 9.55 7.23 2.64
CA SER A 191 10.07 8.35 1.85
C SER A 191 11.56 8.20 1.57
N ASN A 192 12.01 8.77 0.44
CA ASN A 192 13.41 8.80 0.04
C ASN A 192 14.08 7.42 -0.09
N GLU A 193 13.36 6.41 -0.55
CA GLU A 193 13.88 5.03 -0.69
C GLU A 193 15.17 4.93 -1.50
N ALA A 194 15.35 5.79 -2.52
CA ALA A 194 16.53 5.77 -3.39
C ALA A 194 17.82 6.16 -2.67
N ASP A 195 17.75 7.07 -1.71
CA ASP A 195 18.89 7.57 -0.93
C ASP A 195 19.02 6.85 0.43
N GLY A 196 18.12 5.94 0.72
CA GLY A 196 17.96 5.26 2.00
C GLY A 196 16.94 5.98 2.90
N PRO A 197 15.89 5.27 3.34
CA PRO A 197 14.85 5.87 4.16
C PRO A 197 15.38 6.35 5.51
N ALA A 198 15.21 7.64 5.80
CA ALA A 198 15.78 8.27 7.00
C ALA A 198 15.29 7.65 8.33
N LEU A 199 14.06 7.12 8.36
CA LEU A 199 13.46 6.55 9.56
C LEU A 199 13.59 5.03 9.68
N LEU A 200 14.28 4.36 8.75
CA LEU A 200 14.33 2.90 8.71
C LEU A 200 14.90 2.31 10.00
N ASP A 201 16.02 2.83 10.49
CA ASP A 201 16.68 2.32 11.70
C ASP A 201 15.80 2.51 12.95
N ASP A 202 15.13 3.64 13.08
CA ASP A 202 14.19 3.92 14.18
C ASP A 202 12.98 2.99 14.14
N LEU A 203 12.44 2.74 12.95
CA LEU A 203 11.31 1.83 12.75
C LEU A 203 11.69 0.38 13.06
N LEU A 204 12.85 -0.09 12.59
CA LEU A 204 13.35 -1.43 12.87
C LEU A 204 13.62 -1.66 14.37
N ALA A 205 14.05 -0.62 15.09
CA ALA A 205 14.25 -0.71 16.55
C ALA A 205 12.93 -0.93 17.34
N ILE A 206 11.79 -0.58 16.74
CA ILE A 206 10.46 -0.67 17.34
C ILE A 206 9.71 -1.92 16.86
N GLU A 207 9.95 -2.39 15.65
CA GLU A 207 9.25 -3.49 14.99
C GLU A 207 9.16 -4.75 15.89
N HIS A 208 10.24 -5.07 16.59
CA HIS A 208 10.27 -6.24 17.48
C HIS A 208 9.43 -6.09 18.76
N LYS A 209 8.97 -4.88 19.09
CA LYS A 209 8.27 -4.59 20.36
C LYS A 209 6.78 -4.40 20.17
N LYS A 210 6.32 -4.18 18.94
CA LYS A 210 4.94 -3.87 18.59
C LYS A 210 4.53 -4.65 17.34
N ASN A 211 3.24 -4.73 17.04
CA ASN A 211 2.72 -5.33 15.83
C ASN A 211 2.95 -4.39 14.62
N VAL A 212 4.20 -4.25 14.22
CA VAL A 212 4.65 -3.44 13.09
C VAL A 212 5.35 -4.37 12.10
N ILE A 213 5.03 -4.24 10.81
CA ILE A 213 5.63 -5.01 9.73
C ILE A 213 6.17 -4.00 8.70
N ILE A 214 7.46 -4.13 8.37
CA ILE A 214 8.10 -3.30 7.36
C ILE A 214 8.60 -4.22 6.25
N THR A 215 8.27 -3.89 5.00
CA THR A 215 8.76 -4.62 3.82
C THR A 215 9.42 -3.64 2.84
N PRO A 216 10.50 -4.05 2.17
CA PRO A 216 11.32 -3.13 1.36
C PRO A 216 10.74 -2.95 -0.05
N HIS A 217 9.55 -2.33 -0.16
CA HIS A 217 8.84 -1.99 -1.39
C HIS A 217 8.64 -3.21 -2.33
N ILE A 218 8.16 -4.31 -1.77
CA ILE A 218 8.01 -5.58 -2.50
C ILE A 218 6.60 -5.81 -3.04
N GLY A 219 5.66 -4.89 -2.85
CA GLY A 219 4.27 -5.06 -3.28
C GLY A 219 4.10 -5.44 -4.76
N GLY A 220 4.97 -4.91 -5.64
CA GLY A 220 5.01 -5.29 -7.05
C GLY A 220 6.03 -6.38 -7.40
N ALA A 221 6.90 -6.78 -6.49
CA ALA A 221 8.11 -7.55 -6.73
C ALA A 221 7.87 -9.07 -6.74
N THR A 222 7.00 -9.56 -7.62
CA THR A 222 6.85 -11.00 -7.88
C THR A 222 7.49 -11.39 -9.22
N PHE A 223 7.99 -12.62 -9.35
CA PHE A 223 8.55 -13.10 -10.60
C PHE A 223 7.56 -12.93 -11.78
N GLN A 224 6.28 -13.22 -11.53
CA GLN A 224 5.24 -13.13 -12.56
C GLN A 224 4.95 -11.68 -12.93
N SER A 225 4.81 -10.78 -11.94
CA SER A 225 4.52 -9.37 -12.18
C SER A 225 5.67 -8.69 -12.92
N MET A 226 6.90 -8.83 -12.41
CA MET A 226 8.09 -8.22 -13.01
C MET A 226 8.27 -8.67 -14.45
N ARG A 227 8.28 -9.97 -14.70
CA ARG A 227 8.40 -10.49 -16.05
C ARG A 227 7.34 -9.92 -17.00
N ARG A 228 6.07 -9.93 -16.60
CA ARG A 228 4.97 -9.45 -17.44
C ARG A 228 5.05 -7.96 -17.72
N THR A 229 5.44 -7.16 -16.73
CA THR A 229 5.59 -5.71 -16.89
C THR A 229 6.80 -5.36 -17.77
N GLU A 230 7.90 -6.10 -17.66
CA GLU A 230 9.07 -5.97 -18.51
C GLU A 230 8.77 -6.37 -19.96
N GLU A 231 8.10 -7.49 -20.18
CA GLU A 231 7.65 -7.92 -21.53
C GLU A 231 6.74 -6.84 -22.15
N ARG A 232 5.78 -6.33 -21.39
CA ARG A 232 4.83 -5.30 -21.87
C ARG A 232 5.51 -3.97 -22.23
N ILE A 233 6.49 -3.53 -21.46
CA ILE A 233 7.20 -2.28 -21.77
C ILE A 233 8.04 -2.41 -23.06
N VAL A 234 8.60 -3.57 -23.33
CA VAL A 234 9.30 -3.85 -24.59
C VAL A 234 8.33 -3.83 -25.77
N GLU A 235 7.13 -4.38 -25.62
CA GLU A 235 6.08 -4.28 -26.66
C GLU A 235 5.71 -2.82 -26.94
N LYS A 236 5.49 -2.01 -25.90
CA LYS A 236 5.18 -0.57 -26.04
C LYS A 236 6.31 0.19 -26.74
N LEU A 237 7.57 -0.16 -26.48
CA LEU A 237 8.71 0.43 -27.18
C LEU A 237 8.66 0.07 -28.69
N LYS A 238 8.44 -1.20 -29.04
CA LYS A 238 8.30 -1.63 -30.44
C LYS A 238 7.15 -0.92 -31.16
N GLU A 239 5.98 -0.82 -30.53
CA GLU A 239 4.83 -0.08 -31.05
C GLU A 239 5.16 1.39 -31.29
N THR A 240 5.94 2.01 -30.38
CA THR A 240 6.35 3.43 -30.48
C THR A 240 7.33 3.66 -31.61
N LEU A 241 8.28 2.75 -31.83
CA LEU A 241 9.26 2.85 -32.91
C LEU A 241 8.61 2.64 -34.28
N ALA A 242 7.74 1.63 -34.41
CA ALA A 242 7.04 1.36 -35.69
C ALA A 242 6.16 2.53 -36.15
N ARG A 243 5.56 3.29 -35.21
CA ARG A 243 4.76 4.50 -35.54
C ARG A 243 5.60 5.69 -36.02
N LYS A 244 6.91 5.67 -35.82
CA LYS A 244 7.82 6.73 -36.31
C LYS A 244 8.30 6.45 -37.73
N GLU A 245 8.27 5.19 -38.15
CA GLU A 245 8.72 4.77 -39.48
C GLU A 245 7.57 4.80 -40.53
N ALA A 246 6.32 4.96 -40.07
CA ALA A 246 5.12 5.05 -40.89
C ALA A 246 4.69 6.53 -41.08
#